data_1d1d62eb3c63a427a58f241b5783d951
#
_entry.id   1d1d62eb3c63a427a58f241b5783d951
#
_cell.length_a   1.000
_cell.length_b   1.000
_cell.length_c   1.000
_cell.angle_alpha   90.00
_cell.angle_beta   90.00
_cell.angle_gamma   90.00
#
_symmetry.space_group_name_H-M   'P 1'
#
loop_
_entity.id
_entity.type
_entity.pdbx_description
1 polymer ?
#
loop_
_entity_poly.entity_id
_entity_poly.type
_entity_poly.pdbx_seq_one_letter_code
_entity_poly.pdbx_strand_id
1 'polypeptide(L)'
;VISVWLWLTVIFANLAEAVAEGRGRAQAESLRRARTDTVALRLRHWRYGLDVERTEAETVAATDLKLFDFVNVRASELIPADGDVVDGVAAVDESAVTGESAPVIREAGGDRSGVTGGTTVLSDRIVIRVTSRPGHSFLDRMIALVEGASRHKTPNEIALNILLAALTIVFVLIVVALQPMAAYAGAAQSTTVLVALLVTLIPTTIGALLSAIGIAGMDRLVQRNVLAMSGRAVEAAGDVNTLLLDKTGTITLGNREAADFVPMPGVDELLLADAAQLSSLADETPEGRSIVVLAKERYGLREPADGELTHARFVEFSAQTRMSGIGLRWADGTACHIGKGAAAQIIDWVRMYGGAVPAEAGAWSDAIAAGGGTPLLVAVHDHDGPRVLGIVHLEDVSRKASASGSRSCAAWASVRSWSPATTP
;
A
#
# COMPACT_ATOMS: atom_id res chain seq x y z
N VAL A 1 -31.62 -44.69 14.40
CA VAL A 1 -30.27 -44.37 14.85
C VAL A 1 -29.36 -43.97 13.66
N ILE A 2 -29.21 -44.85 12.65
CA ILE A 2 -28.33 -44.61 11.47
C ILE A 2 -28.73 -43.32 10.74
N SER A 3 -30.03 -43.08 10.51
CA SER A 3 -30.52 -41.87 9.85
C SER A 3 -30.15 -40.60 10.62
N VAL A 4 -30.15 -40.62 11.95
CA VAL A 4 -29.76 -39.47 12.80
C VAL A 4 -28.26 -39.20 12.66
N TRP A 5 -27.40 -40.22 12.66
CA TRP A 5 -25.98 -40.07 12.44
C TRP A 5 -25.63 -39.53 11.07
N LEU A 6 -26.31 -39.99 10.00
CA LEU A 6 -26.14 -39.44 8.65
C LEU A 6 -26.52 -37.98 8.58
N TRP A 7 -27.65 -37.57 9.18
CA TRP A 7 -28.06 -36.18 9.25
C TRP A 7 -27.06 -35.32 10.02
N LEU A 8 -26.56 -35.80 11.16
CA LEU A 8 -25.52 -35.07 11.94
C LEU A 8 -24.23 -34.88 11.13
N THR A 9 -23.81 -35.91 10.37
CA THR A 9 -22.61 -35.81 9.51
C THR A 9 -22.80 -34.75 8.41
N VAL A 10 -23.97 -34.74 7.74
CA VAL A 10 -24.29 -33.76 6.70
C VAL A 10 -24.36 -32.33 7.28
N ILE A 11 -25.03 -32.17 8.44
CA ILE A 11 -25.13 -30.88 9.12
C ILE A 11 -23.73 -30.37 9.52
N PHE A 12 -22.87 -31.23 10.07
CA PHE A 12 -21.51 -30.88 10.47
C PHE A 12 -20.67 -30.49 9.26
N ALA A 13 -20.73 -31.21 8.16
CA ALA A 13 -20.00 -30.88 6.93
C ALA A 13 -20.44 -29.54 6.37
N ASN A 14 -21.76 -29.31 6.25
CA ASN A 14 -22.32 -28.04 5.75
C ASN A 14 -22.01 -26.86 6.69
N LEU A 15 -22.02 -27.08 8.00
CA LEU A 15 -21.67 -26.06 8.99
C LEU A 15 -20.18 -25.66 8.87
N ALA A 16 -19.29 -26.65 8.73
CA ALA A 16 -17.86 -26.40 8.53
C ALA A 16 -17.61 -25.60 7.25
N GLU A 17 -18.31 -25.92 6.17
CA GLU A 17 -18.22 -25.19 4.89
C GLU A 17 -18.80 -23.78 5.00
N ALA A 18 -19.95 -23.59 5.62
CA ALA A 18 -20.57 -22.26 5.82
C ALA A 18 -19.72 -21.33 6.70
N VAL A 19 -19.09 -21.86 7.75
CA VAL A 19 -18.13 -21.09 8.59
C VAL A 19 -16.92 -20.68 7.78
N ALA A 20 -16.45 -21.53 6.87
CA ALA A 20 -15.35 -21.24 5.96
C ALA A 20 -15.65 -20.07 5.03
N GLU A 21 -16.82 -20.12 4.35
CA GLU A 21 -17.24 -19.07 3.42
C GLU A 21 -17.53 -17.76 4.13
N GLY A 22 -18.13 -17.80 5.33
CA GLY A 22 -18.48 -16.61 6.09
C GLY A 22 -17.26 -15.75 6.45
N ARG A 23 -16.12 -16.38 6.75
CA ARG A 23 -14.87 -15.67 7.07
C ARG A 23 -14.22 -14.99 5.87
N GLY A 24 -14.27 -15.62 4.69
CA GLY A 24 -13.78 -15.01 3.45
C GLY A 24 -14.54 -13.74 3.06
N ARG A 25 -15.86 -13.73 3.29
CA ARG A 25 -16.71 -12.55 3.02
C ARG A 25 -16.43 -11.38 3.95
N ALA A 26 -16.08 -11.63 5.20
CA ALA A 26 -15.79 -10.56 6.19
C ALA A 26 -14.58 -9.72 5.80
N GLN A 27 -13.61 -10.25 5.06
CA GLN A 27 -12.44 -9.52 4.58
C GLN A 27 -12.77 -8.60 3.40
N ALA A 28 -13.59 -9.08 2.46
CA ALA A 28 -14.09 -8.25 1.36
C ALA A 28 -14.95 -7.09 1.89
N GLU A 29 -15.71 -7.34 2.97
CA GLU A 29 -16.53 -6.32 3.61
C GLU A 29 -15.71 -5.26 4.34
N SER A 30 -14.52 -5.57 4.88
CA SER A 30 -13.62 -4.57 5.47
C SER A 30 -13.08 -3.60 4.42
N LEU A 31 -12.73 -4.08 3.23
CA LEU A 31 -12.33 -3.25 2.10
C LEU A 31 -13.48 -2.38 1.58
N ARG A 32 -14.70 -2.92 1.55
CA ARG A 32 -15.91 -2.16 1.20
C ARG A 32 -16.22 -1.05 2.20
N ARG A 33 -16.04 -1.30 3.49
CA ARG A 33 -16.24 -0.27 4.54
C ARG A 33 -15.27 0.87 4.36
N ALA A 34 -13.98 0.61 4.12
CA ALA A 34 -12.98 1.65 3.88
C ALA A 34 -13.38 2.57 2.72
N ARG A 35 -14.06 2.05 1.70
CA ARG A 35 -14.61 2.84 0.58
C ARG A 35 -15.88 3.60 0.97
N THR A 36 -16.77 2.99 1.73
CA THR A 36 -18.06 3.60 2.09
C THR A 36 -17.87 4.79 3.02
N ASP A 37 -16.79 4.80 3.83
CA ASP A 37 -16.47 5.86 4.77
C ASP A 37 -15.76 7.07 4.09
N THR A 38 -15.37 6.96 2.80
CA THR A 38 -14.75 8.06 2.07
C THR A 38 -15.83 9.07 1.66
N VAL A 39 -15.68 10.30 2.11
CA VAL A 39 -16.52 11.43 1.73
C VAL A 39 -15.87 12.24 0.60
N ALA A 40 -16.67 12.82 -0.26
CA ALA A 40 -16.24 13.64 -1.38
C ALA A 40 -16.90 15.01 -1.34
N LEU A 41 -16.14 16.06 -1.63
CA LEU A 41 -16.67 17.42 -1.75
C LEU A 41 -17.03 17.68 -3.22
N ARG A 42 -18.28 17.38 -3.58
CA ARG A 42 -18.81 17.58 -4.94
C ARG A 42 -19.13 19.05 -5.19
N LEU A 43 -18.61 19.59 -6.29
CA LEU A 43 -18.86 20.96 -6.73
C LEU A 43 -20.13 21.00 -7.60
N ARG A 44 -21.13 21.77 -7.20
CA ARG A 44 -22.36 21.98 -7.97
C ARG A 44 -22.14 23.09 -9.00
N HIS A 45 -22.52 22.83 -10.26
CA HIS A 45 -22.45 23.81 -11.34
C HIS A 45 -21.07 24.42 -11.62
N TRP A 46 -19.99 23.77 -11.12
CA TRP A 46 -18.63 24.23 -11.43
C TRP A 46 -18.30 24.07 -12.91
N ARG A 47 -17.58 25.04 -13.45
CA ARG A 47 -17.05 25.03 -14.83
C ARG A 47 -15.62 25.54 -14.80
N TYR A 48 -14.84 25.09 -15.77
CA TYR A 48 -13.46 25.54 -15.94
C TYR A 48 -13.35 27.07 -15.89
N GLY A 49 -12.44 27.57 -15.07
CA GLY A 49 -12.21 29.01 -14.86
C GLY A 49 -13.06 29.67 -13.78
N LEU A 50 -13.96 28.94 -13.11
CA LEU A 50 -14.67 29.45 -11.93
C LEU A 50 -13.86 29.20 -10.67
N ASP A 51 -13.88 30.18 -9.76
CA ASP A 51 -13.25 30.08 -8.45
C ASP A 51 -13.93 28.96 -7.64
N VAL A 52 -13.14 27.97 -7.24
CA VAL A 52 -13.62 26.81 -6.50
C VAL A 52 -14.15 27.21 -5.13
N GLU A 53 -13.52 28.19 -4.48
CA GLU A 53 -13.93 28.65 -3.13
C GLU A 53 -15.28 29.35 -3.13
N ARG A 54 -15.68 29.91 -4.28
CA ARG A 54 -16.98 30.56 -4.47
C ARG A 54 -18.05 29.63 -5.03
N THR A 55 -17.70 28.39 -5.33
CA THR A 55 -18.63 27.42 -5.89
C THR A 55 -19.33 26.66 -4.78
N GLU A 56 -20.64 26.47 -4.93
CA GLU A 56 -21.43 25.67 -3.99
C GLU A 56 -20.90 24.22 -3.97
N ALA A 57 -20.48 23.77 -2.79
CA ALA A 57 -19.94 22.44 -2.57
C ALA A 57 -20.89 21.62 -1.69
N GLU A 58 -21.05 20.36 -2.02
CA GLU A 58 -21.88 19.39 -1.29
C GLU A 58 -21.03 18.19 -0.87
N THR A 59 -21.11 17.84 0.40
CA THR A 59 -20.47 16.63 0.91
C THR A 59 -21.33 15.41 0.59
N VAL A 60 -20.79 14.48 -0.18
CA VAL A 60 -21.47 13.24 -0.59
C VAL A 60 -20.58 12.04 -0.28
N ALA A 61 -21.17 10.84 -0.17
CA ALA A 61 -20.38 9.63 -0.10
C ALA A 61 -19.69 9.38 -1.45
N ALA A 62 -18.47 8.84 -1.44
CA ALA A 62 -17.74 8.51 -2.68
C ALA A 62 -18.53 7.54 -3.58
N THR A 63 -19.38 6.72 -2.99
CA THR A 63 -20.29 5.80 -3.71
C THR A 63 -21.39 6.49 -4.50
N ASP A 64 -21.74 7.72 -4.14
CA ASP A 64 -22.83 8.49 -4.76
C ASP A 64 -22.33 9.41 -5.89
N LEU A 65 -21.02 9.43 -6.13
CA LEU A 65 -20.41 10.16 -7.24
C LEU A 65 -20.84 9.54 -8.58
N LYS A 66 -21.13 10.41 -9.53
CA LYS A 66 -21.53 10.03 -10.89
C LYS A 66 -20.46 10.41 -11.89
N LEU A 67 -20.50 9.76 -13.03
CA LEU A 67 -19.66 10.11 -14.19
C LEU A 67 -19.82 11.59 -14.52
N PHE A 68 -18.68 12.29 -14.66
CA PHE A 68 -18.53 13.72 -14.91
C PHE A 68 -18.89 14.66 -13.75
N ASP A 69 -19.10 14.13 -12.54
CA ASP A 69 -19.12 14.99 -11.36
C ASP A 69 -17.75 15.64 -11.15
N PHE A 70 -17.75 16.87 -10.65
CA PHE A 70 -16.54 17.58 -10.27
C PHE A 70 -16.36 17.48 -8.75
N VAL A 71 -15.16 17.11 -8.34
CA VAL A 71 -14.83 16.91 -6.91
C VAL A 71 -13.60 17.75 -6.57
N ASN A 72 -13.68 18.51 -5.50
CA ASN A 72 -12.55 19.23 -4.92
C ASN A 72 -11.86 18.34 -3.89
N VAL A 73 -10.55 18.14 -4.06
CA VAL A 73 -9.72 17.35 -3.14
C VAL A 73 -8.54 18.20 -2.68
N ARG A 74 -8.35 18.29 -1.37
CA ARG A 74 -7.32 19.10 -0.72
C ARG A 74 -6.19 18.22 -0.19
N ALA A 75 -5.10 18.86 0.23
CA ALA A 75 -4.01 18.18 0.91
C ALA A 75 -4.52 17.34 2.08
N SER A 76 -3.92 16.16 2.26
CA SER A 76 -4.26 15.12 3.23
C SER A 76 -5.61 14.40 3.00
N GLU A 77 -6.33 14.70 1.91
CA GLU A 77 -7.58 14.01 1.58
C GLU A 77 -7.33 12.87 0.57
N LEU A 78 -8.17 11.83 0.69
CA LEU A 78 -8.19 10.72 -0.28
C LEU A 78 -8.95 11.14 -1.53
N ILE A 79 -8.42 10.78 -2.70
CA ILE A 79 -9.11 10.89 -3.98
C ILE A 79 -10.27 9.89 -4.00
N PRO A 80 -11.53 10.36 -4.12
CA PRO A 80 -12.70 9.50 -3.90
C PRO A 80 -13.06 8.60 -5.08
N ALA A 81 -12.58 8.91 -6.29
CA ALA A 81 -12.87 8.16 -7.51
C ALA A 81 -11.80 8.39 -8.58
N ASP A 82 -11.70 7.46 -9.55
CA ASP A 82 -10.83 7.65 -10.70
C ASP A 82 -11.33 8.81 -11.56
N GLY A 83 -10.42 9.67 -12.02
CA GLY A 83 -10.78 10.85 -12.77
C GLY A 83 -9.60 11.55 -13.43
N ASP A 84 -9.90 12.70 -14.06
CA ASP A 84 -8.92 13.60 -14.63
C ASP A 84 -8.88 14.90 -13.85
N VAL A 85 -7.69 15.37 -13.51
CA VAL A 85 -7.50 16.71 -12.95
C VAL A 85 -7.86 17.74 -14.01
N VAL A 86 -8.80 18.64 -13.69
CA VAL A 86 -9.28 19.69 -14.58
C VAL A 86 -8.91 21.08 -14.10
N ASP A 87 -8.53 21.23 -12.85
CA ASP A 87 -8.04 22.49 -12.26
C ASP A 87 -7.08 22.19 -11.13
N GLY A 88 -6.04 23.01 -10.97
CA GLY A 88 -5.03 22.89 -9.93
C GLY A 88 -3.85 21.98 -10.31
N VAL A 89 -2.92 21.89 -9.38
CA VAL A 89 -1.75 21.01 -9.41
C VAL A 89 -1.48 20.54 -7.99
N ALA A 90 -1.15 19.25 -7.81
CA ALA A 90 -0.87 18.70 -6.49
C ALA A 90 0.17 17.57 -6.56
N ALA A 91 0.88 17.35 -5.46
CA ALA A 91 1.62 16.12 -5.24
C ALA A 91 0.65 15.06 -4.71
N VAL A 92 0.65 13.89 -5.34
CA VAL A 92 -0.24 12.76 -5.00
C VAL A 92 0.61 11.54 -4.63
N ASP A 93 0.32 10.95 -3.49
CA ASP A 93 0.86 9.66 -3.10
C ASP A 93 0.04 8.55 -3.76
N GLU A 94 0.66 7.88 -4.72
CA GLU A 94 0.07 6.76 -5.46
C GLU A 94 0.66 5.41 -5.02
N SER A 95 1.40 5.36 -3.93
CA SER A 95 2.09 4.15 -3.44
C SER A 95 1.16 2.97 -3.23
N ALA A 96 -0.09 3.22 -2.82
CA ALA A 96 -1.11 2.19 -2.66
C ALA A 96 -1.52 1.51 -3.98
N VAL A 97 -1.27 2.16 -5.12
CA VAL A 97 -1.66 1.69 -6.47
C VAL A 97 -0.44 1.25 -7.26
N THR A 98 0.60 2.09 -7.30
CA THR A 98 1.81 1.86 -8.12
C THR A 98 2.90 1.11 -7.37
N GLY A 99 2.86 1.11 -6.04
CA GLY A 99 3.93 0.63 -5.18
C GLY A 99 5.14 1.56 -5.10
N GLU A 100 5.14 2.69 -5.82
CA GLU A 100 6.24 3.65 -5.80
C GLU A 100 6.06 4.66 -4.68
N SER A 101 7.11 4.86 -3.86
CA SER A 101 7.08 5.76 -2.72
C SER A 101 7.26 7.25 -3.07
N ALA A 102 7.69 7.55 -4.30
CA ALA A 102 7.87 8.93 -4.72
C ALA A 102 6.52 9.57 -5.10
N PRO A 103 6.16 10.72 -4.50
CA PRO A 103 4.95 11.43 -4.90
C PRO A 103 4.99 11.83 -6.38
N VAL A 104 3.84 11.71 -7.04
CA VAL A 104 3.66 12.08 -8.44
C VAL A 104 2.98 13.43 -8.51
N ILE A 105 3.51 14.34 -9.33
CA ILE A 105 2.83 15.61 -9.60
C ILE A 105 1.70 15.37 -10.60
N ARG A 106 0.48 15.70 -10.19
CA ARG A 106 -0.73 15.66 -11.00
C ARG A 106 -1.20 17.09 -11.28
N GLU A 107 -1.52 17.39 -12.53
CA GLU A 107 -1.87 18.74 -12.97
C GLU A 107 -2.95 18.70 -14.04
N ALA A 108 -3.67 19.81 -14.18
CA ALA A 108 -4.72 19.94 -15.19
C ALA A 108 -4.13 19.94 -16.60
N GLY A 109 -4.63 19.03 -17.44
CA GLY A 109 -4.24 18.91 -18.86
C GLY A 109 -3.01 18.04 -19.11
N GLY A 110 -3.00 17.37 -20.27
CA GLY A 110 -1.89 16.52 -20.70
C GLY A 110 -1.84 15.15 -20.02
N ASP A 111 -0.68 14.49 -20.13
CA ASP A 111 -0.47 13.11 -19.70
C ASP A 111 -0.48 12.92 -18.17
N ARG A 112 -0.41 14.02 -17.40
CA ARG A 112 -0.35 14.01 -15.95
C ARG A 112 -1.69 14.28 -15.25
N SER A 113 -2.77 14.35 -16.02
CA SER A 113 -4.09 14.66 -15.46
C SER A 113 -4.80 13.48 -14.81
N GLY A 114 -4.49 12.25 -15.21
CA GLY A 114 -5.15 11.05 -14.68
C GLY A 114 -4.83 10.80 -13.20
N VAL A 115 -5.86 10.58 -12.39
CA VAL A 115 -5.75 10.22 -10.97
C VAL A 115 -6.59 9.00 -10.64
N THR A 116 -6.15 8.24 -9.64
CA THR A 116 -6.81 7.00 -9.24
C THR A 116 -7.44 7.14 -7.86
N GLY A 117 -8.67 6.67 -7.71
CA GLY A 117 -9.37 6.64 -6.43
C GLY A 117 -8.64 5.79 -5.39
N GLY A 118 -8.58 6.29 -4.15
CA GLY A 118 -7.86 5.65 -3.04
C GLY A 118 -6.41 6.12 -2.86
N THR A 119 -5.91 7.00 -3.73
CA THR A 119 -4.62 7.69 -3.56
C THR A 119 -4.79 8.98 -2.74
N THR A 120 -3.71 9.49 -2.15
CA THR A 120 -3.78 10.63 -1.21
C THR A 120 -3.14 11.87 -1.81
N VAL A 121 -3.81 13.01 -1.74
CA VAL A 121 -3.23 14.31 -2.07
C VAL A 121 -2.32 14.75 -0.93
N LEU A 122 -1.03 15.04 -1.21
CA LEU A 122 -0.04 15.43 -0.20
C LEU A 122 0.10 16.94 -0.08
N SER A 123 -0.07 17.68 -1.16
CA SER A 123 0.05 19.15 -1.15
C SER A 123 -0.97 19.79 -2.07
N ASP A 124 -1.26 21.06 -1.81
CA ASP A 124 -2.13 21.88 -2.64
C ASP A 124 -3.57 21.34 -2.76
N ARG A 125 -4.20 21.61 -3.87
CA ARG A 125 -5.61 21.31 -4.14
C ARG A 125 -5.80 21.01 -5.63
N ILE A 126 -6.63 20.03 -5.93
CA ILE A 126 -7.04 19.71 -7.30
C ILE A 126 -8.55 19.59 -7.41
N VAL A 127 -9.08 19.94 -8.60
CA VAL A 127 -10.43 19.61 -8.99
C VAL A 127 -10.37 18.46 -9.98
N ILE A 128 -11.08 17.40 -9.67
CA ILE A 128 -11.13 16.16 -10.43
C ILE A 128 -12.49 16.05 -11.11
N ARG A 129 -12.48 15.74 -12.41
CA ARG A 129 -13.68 15.29 -13.13
C ARG A 129 -13.71 13.76 -13.07
N VAL A 130 -14.73 13.18 -12.46
CA VAL A 130 -14.90 11.73 -12.34
C VAL A 130 -15.06 11.09 -13.72
N THR A 131 -14.22 10.12 -14.05
CA THR A 131 -14.23 9.40 -15.34
C THR A 131 -14.65 7.94 -15.20
N SER A 132 -14.68 7.40 -13.98
CA SER A 132 -15.16 6.04 -13.70
C SER A 132 -16.65 6.02 -13.36
N ARG A 133 -17.34 4.96 -13.78
CA ARG A 133 -18.71 4.72 -13.35
C ARG A 133 -18.69 4.11 -11.94
N PRO A 134 -19.73 4.35 -11.10
CA PRO A 134 -19.88 3.66 -9.84
C PRO A 134 -19.77 2.13 -10.02
N GLY A 135 -18.94 1.49 -9.23
CA GLY A 135 -18.68 0.03 -9.34
C GLY A 135 -17.61 -0.38 -10.36
N HIS A 136 -16.98 0.57 -11.06
CA HIS A 136 -15.94 0.30 -12.06
C HIS A 136 -14.62 1.04 -11.82
N SER A 137 -14.43 1.64 -10.65
CA SER A 137 -13.16 2.25 -10.27
C SER A 137 -12.04 1.20 -10.18
N PHE A 138 -10.80 1.64 -10.14
CA PHE A 138 -9.65 0.77 -9.89
C PHE A 138 -9.82 -0.04 -8.59
N LEU A 139 -10.29 0.63 -7.54
CA LEU A 139 -10.58 0.01 -6.25
C LEU A 139 -11.69 -1.06 -6.37
N ASP A 140 -12.75 -0.77 -7.14
CA ASP A 140 -13.84 -1.74 -7.40
C ASP A 140 -13.34 -2.98 -8.11
N ARG A 141 -12.45 -2.81 -9.09
CA ARG A 141 -11.83 -3.94 -9.80
C ARG A 141 -10.94 -4.77 -8.85
N MET A 142 -10.18 -4.13 -7.96
CA MET A 142 -9.41 -4.84 -6.94
C MET A 142 -10.32 -5.62 -6.01
N ILE A 143 -11.40 -5.02 -5.51
CA ILE A 143 -12.39 -5.69 -4.66
C ILE A 143 -13.00 -6.87 -5.41
N ALA A 144 -13.40 -6.69 -6.67
CA ALA A 144 -13.97 -7.77 -7.50
C ALA A 144 -12.98 -8.92 -7.73
N LEU A 145 -11.69 -8.64 -7.88
CA LEU A 145 -10.65 -9.67 -7.96
C LEU A 145 -10.51 -10.45 -6.64
N VAL A 146 -10.62 -9.76 -5.50
CA VAL A 146 -10.61 -10.39 -4.17
C VAL A 146 -11.87 -11.22 -3.94
N GLU A 147 -13.03 -10.71 -4.31
CA GLU A 147 -14.33 -11.40 -4.18
C GLU A 147 -14.51 -12.52 -5.20
N GLY A 148 -14.06 -12.31 -6.43
CA GLY A 148 -14.12 -13.26 -7.54
C GLY A 148 -13.08 -14.37 -7.45
N ALA A 149 -12.18 -14.33 -6.47
CA ALA A 149 -11.29 -15.43 -6.13
C ALA A 149 -12.13 -16.62 -5.65
N SER A 150 -12.75 -17.34 -6.63
CA SER A 150 -13.46 -18.56 -6.36
C SER A 150 -12.55 -19.51 -5.59
N ARG A 151 -13.06 -20.12 -4.55
CA ARG A 151 -12.35 -21.13 -3.77
C ARG A 151 -11.88 -22.25 -4.71
N HIS A 152 -10.64 -22.12 -5.19
CA HIS A 152 -9.99 -23.20 -5.92
C HIS A 152 -9.64 -24.32 -4.93
N LYS A 153 -10.15 -25.53 -5.22
CA LYS A 153 -9.75 -26.71 -4.44
C LYS A 153 -8.23 -26.89 -4.51
N THR A 154 -7.64 -27.26 -3.40
CA THR A 154 -6.21 -27.56 -3.37
C THR A 154 -5.89 -28.82 -4.18
N PRO A 155 -4.66 -29.01 -4.68
CA PRO A 155 -4.24 -30.24 -5.33
C PRO A 155 -4.51 -31.48 -4.46
N ASN A 156 -4.29 -31.39 -3.14
CA ASN A 156 -4.55 -32.45 -2.18
C ASN A 156 -6.06 -32.70 -2.02
N GLU A 157 -6.90 -31.66 -2.02
CA GLU A 157 -8.35 -31.82 -2.02
C GLU A 157 -8.84 -32.53 -3.29
N ILE A 158 -8.28 -32.22 -4.46
CA ILE A 158 -8.61 -32.89 -5.72
C ILE A 158 -8.18 -34.36 -5.67
N ALA A 159 -6.95 -34.64 -5.29
CA ALA A 159 -6.39 -35.98 -5.17
C ALA A 159 -7.21 -36.81 -4.19
N LEU A 160 -7.60 -36.25 -3.04
CA LEU A 160 -8.42 -36.92 -2.05
C LEU A 160 -9.85 -37.18 -2.55
N ASN A 161 -10.45 -36.23 -3.26
CA ASN A 161 -11.78 -36.45 -3.87
C ASN A 161 -11.75 -37.59 -4.89
N ILE A 162 -10.70 -37.71 -5.69
CA ILE A 162 -10.51 -38.83 -6.63
C ILE A 162 -10.39 -40.15 -5.86
N LEU A 163 -9.57 -40.17 -4.81
CA LEU A 163 -9.39 -41.35 -3.97
C LEU A 163 -10.70 -41.76 -3.29
N LEU A 164 -11.46 -40.82 -2.73
CA LEU A 164 -12.75 -41.07 -2.09
C LEU A 164 -13.76 -41.61 -3.09
N ALA A 165 -13.81 -41.07 -4.32
CA ALA A 165 -14.68 -41.58 -5.38
C ALA A 165 -14.30 -43.01 -5.77
N ALA A 166 -13.01 -43.29 -5.95
CA ALA A 166 -12.54 -44.65 -6.27
C ALA A 166 -12.84 -45.63 -5.16
N LEU A 167 -12.60 -45.30 -3.89
CA LEU A 167 -12.94 -46.14 -2.74
C LEU A 167 -14.42 -46.37 -2.63
N THR A 168 -15.25 -45.34 -2.88
CA THR A 168 -16.72 -45.48 -2.86
C THR A 168 -17.18 -46.48 -3.90
N ILE A 169 -16.66 -46.44 -5.13
CA ILE A 169 -16.98 -47.42 -6.18
C ILE A 169 -16.58 -48.82 -5.74
N VAL A 170 -15.38 -49.01 -5.22
CA VAL A 170 -14.88 -50.29 -4.72
C VAL A 170 -15.77 -50.82 -3.61
N PHE A 171 -16.13 -49.99 -2.64
CA PHE A 171 -16.98 -50.40 -1.51
C PHE A 171 -18.42 -50.75 -1.95
N VAL A 172 -18.98 -50.00 -2.89
CA VAL A 172 -20.29 -50.36 -3.49
C VAL A 172 -20.23 -51.74 -4.17
N LEU A 173 -19.18 -51.99 -4.96
CA LEU A 173 -19.00 -53.30 -5.63
C LEU A 173 -18.85 -54.45 -4.61
N ILE A 174 -18.07 -54.22 -3.53
CA ILE A 174 -17.90 -55.22 -2.47
C ILE A 174 -19.22 -55.47 -1.76
N VAL A 175 -19.99 -54.47 -1.39
CA VAL A 175 -21.27 -54.63 -0.68
C VAL A 175 -22.32 -55.31 -1.57
N VAL A 176 -22.36 -54.97 -2.88
CA VAL A 176 -23.24 -55.63 -3.86
C VAL A 176 -22.85 -57.10 -4.02
N ALA A 177 -21.54 -57.41 -4.13
CA ALA A 177 -21.06 -58.79 -4.27
C ALA A 177 -21.25 -59.62 -2.98
N LEU A 178 -21.19 -58.95 -1.81
CA LEU A 178 -21.34 -59.63 -0.51
C LEU A 178 -22.71 -60.29 -0.33
N GLN A 179 -23.79 -59.68 -0.84
CA GLN A 179 -25.16 -60.21 -0.70
C GLN A 179 -25.32 -61.60 -1.30
N PRO A 180 -25.01 -61.86 -2.59
CA PRO A 180 -25.15 -63.21 -3.16
C PRO A 180 -24.16 -64.21 -2.54
N MET A 181 -22.94 -63.74 -2.16
CA MET A 181 -21.98 -64.66 -1.50
C MET A 181 -22.43 -65.05 -0.10
N ALA A 182 -22.97 -64.13 0.68
CA ALA A 182 -23.53 -64.42 2.01
C ALA A 182 -24.80 -65.36 1.90
N ALA A 183 -25.63 -65.09 0.92
CA ALA A 183 -26.80 -65.97 0.67
C ALA A 183 -26.39 -67.39 0.30
N TYR A 184 -25.35 -67.53 -0.54
CA TYR A 184 -24.82 -68.88 -0.88
C TYR A 184 -24.23 -69.60 0.32
N ALA A 185 -23.56 -68.84 1.25
CA ALA A 185 -23.05 -69.44 2.46
C ALA A 185 -24.06 -69.63 3.57
N GLY A 186 -25.36 -69.44 3.31
CA GLY A 186 -26.44 -69.63 4.28
C GLY A 186 -26.57 -68.54 5.34
N ALA A 187 -25.82 -67.38 5.17
CA ALA A 187 -25.74 -66.26 6.10
C ALA A 187 -26.27 -64.95 5.46
N ALA A 188 -27.38 -65.02 4.73
CA ALA A 188 -27.96 -63.88 4.05
C ALA A 188 -28.18 -62.70 4.97
N GLN A 189 -27.69 -61.51 4.57
CA GLN A 189 -27.76 -60.28 5.34
C GLN A 189 -28.96 -59.44 4.95
N SER A 190 -29.54 -58.72 5.93
CA SER A 190 -30.62 -57.77 5.62
C SER A 190 -30.08 -56.55 4.88
N THR A 191 -30.92 -55.96 4.04
CA THR A 191 -30.55 -54.70 3.33
C THR A 191 -30.10 -53.58 4.27
N THR A 192 -30.69 -53.53 5.47
CA THR A 192 -30.30 -52.55 6.49
C THR A 192 -28.85 -52.73 6.96
N VAL A 193 -28.40 -53.97 7.11
CA VAL A 193 -27.01 -54.29 7.50
C VAL A 193 -26.06 -53.92 6.37
N LEU A 194 -26.42 -54.22 5.12
CA LEU A 194 -25.58 -53.87 3.97
C LEU A 194 -25.44 -52.35 3.78
N VAL A 195 -26.51 -51.59 3.96
CA VAL A 195 -26.49 -50.13 3.90
C VAL A 195 -25.65 -49.58 5.06
N ALA A 196 -25.81 -50.10 6.28
CA ALA A 196 -25.00 -49.71 7.42
C ALA A 196 -23.51 -49.97 7.18
N LEU A 197 -23.19 -51.13 6.60
CA LEU A 197 -21.81 -51.48 6.24
C LEU A 197 -21.24 -50.52 5.20
N LEU A 198 -21.99 -50.20 4.13
CA LEU A 198 -21.57 -49.25 3.10
C LEU A 198 -21.29 -47.86 3.67
N VAL A 199 -22.21 -47.36 4.50
CA VAL A 199 -22.06 -46.05 5.16
C VAL A 199 -20.84 -45.99 6.06
N THR A 200 -20.53 -47.11 6.75
CA THR A 200 -19.35 -47.18 7.63
C THR A 200 -18.05 -47.26 6.85
N LEU A 201 -18.08 -47.90 5.66
CA LEU A 201 -16.88 -48.03 4.82
C LEU A 201 -16.53 -46.73 4.10
N ILE A 202 -17.52 -45.90 3.72
CA ILE A 202 -17.24 -44.62 3.04
C ILE A 202 -16.71 -43.59 4.04
N PRO A 203 -15.49 -43.10 3.87
CA PRO A 203 -14.87 -42.16 4.83
C PRO A 203 -15.35 -40.71 4.60
N THR A 204 -16.66 -40.46 4.81
CA THR A 204 -17.32 -39.16 4.55
C THR A 204 -16.76 -38.02 5.39
N THR A 205 -16.20 -38.30 6.56
CA THR A 205 -15.65 -37.30 7.48
C THR A 205 -14.34 -36.70 7.02
N ILE A 206 -13.54 -37.39 6.19
CA ILE A 206 -12.24 -36.92 5.73
C ILE A 206 -12.40 -35.73 4.81
N GLY A 207 -13.40 -35.68 3.92
CA GLY A 207 -13.66 -34.54 3.05
C GLY A 207 -13.97 -33.24 3.83
N ALA A 208 -14.80 -33.35 4.86
CA ALA A 208 -15.13 -32.22 5.73
C ALA A 208 -13.93 -31.78 6.58
N LEU A 209 -13.11 -32.71 7.09
CA LEU A 209 -11.94 -32.42 7.88
C LEU A 209 -10.88 -31.67 7.09
N LEU A 210 -10.67 -32.01 5.81
CA LEU A 210 -9.68 -31.35 4.95
C LEU A 210 -10.02 -29.88 4.72
N SER A 211 -11.29 -29.58 4.49
CA SER A 211 -11.78 -28.20 4.39
C SER A 211 -11.55 -27.42 5.69
N ALA A 212 -11.85 -28.05 6.85
CA ALA A 212 -11.64 -27.44 8.16
C ALA A 212 -10.15 -27.15 8.44
N ILE A 213 -9.23 -28.03 8.02
CA ILE A 213 -7.78 -27.82 8.15
C ILE A 213 -7.31 -26.62 7.32
N GLY A 214 -7.79 -26.51 6.08
CA GLY A 214 -7.48 -25.36 5.21
C GLY A 214 -7.91 -24.02 5.84
N ILE A 215 -9.10 -24.00 6.48
CA ILE A 215 -9.62 -22.81 7.17
C ILE A 215 -8.78 -22.48 8.40
N ALA A 216 -8.48 -23.49 9.22
CA ALA A 216 -7.64 -23.28 10.40
C ALA A 216 -6.22 -22.80 10.03
N GLY A 217 -5.69 -23.24 8.88
CA GLY A 217 -4.44 -22.75 8.32
C GLY A 217 -4.53 -21.28 7.92
N MET A 218 -5.59 -20.87 7.24
CA MET A 218 -5.82 -19.46 6.89
C MET A 218 -5.98 -18.58 8.12
N ASP A 219 -6.75 -19.01 9.13
CA ASP A 219 -6.95 -18.28 10.37
C ASP A 219 -5.63 -17.99 11.11
N ARG A 220 -4.73 -18.97 11.17
CA ARG A 220 -3.39 -18.80 11.77
C ARG A 220 -2.54 -17.77 11.00
N LEU A 221 -2.65 -17.69 9.68
CA LEU A 221 -1.95 -16.70 8.88
C LEU A 221 -2.52 -15.29 9.09
N VAL A 222 -3.84 -15.16 9.17
CA VAL A 222 -4.51 -13.89 9.49
C VAL A 222 -4.06 -13.36 10.87
N GLN A 223 -3.93 -14.23 11.87
CA GLN A 223 -3.40 -13.84 13.19
C GLN A 223 -1.94 -13.35 13.13
N ARG A 224 -1.23 -13.64 12.04
CA ARG A 224 0.14 -13.17 11.78
C ARG A 224 0.17 -12.03 10.75
N ASN A 225 -0.96 -11.37 10.51
CA ASN A 225 -1.13 -10.29 9.50
C ASN A 225 -0.80 -10.74 8.06
N VAL A 226 -0.98 -12.02 7.75
CA VAL A 226 -0.84 -12.56 6.40
C VAL A 226 -2.21 -12.91 5.86
N LEU A 227 -2.64 -12.20 4.82
CA LEU A 227 -3.91 -12.45 4.14
C LEU A 227 -3.75 -13.59 3.15
N ALA A 228 -4.26 -14.78 3.51
CA ALA A 228 -4.33 -15.90 2.59
C ALA A 228 -5.70 -15.95 1.91
N MET A 229 -5.74 -15.86 0.59
CA MET A 229 -6.97 -15.80 -0.18
C MET A 229 -7.61 -17.18 -0.44
N SER A 230 -6.88 -18.27 -0.21
CA SER A 230 -7.38 -19.63 -0.38
C SER A 230 -6.56 -20.65 0.41
N GLY A 231 -7.17 -21.78 0.77
CA GLY A 231 -6.44 -22.91 1.35
C GLY A 231 -5.33 -23.43 0.43
N ARG A 232 -5.50 -23.31 -0.90
CA ARG A 232 -4.48 -23.64 -1.89
C ARG A 232 -3.24 -22.74 -1.77
N ALA A 233 -3.42 -21.45 -1.51
CA ALA A 233 -2.31 -20.53 -1.31
C ALA A 233 -1.50 -20.87 -0.06
N VAL A 234 -2.18 -21.31 1.02
CA VAL A 234 -1.53 -21.77 2.26
C VAL A 234 -0.71 -23.03 2.02
N GLU A 235 -1.26 -23.99 1.29
CA GLU A 235 -0.59 -25.25 0.95
C GLU A 235 0.62 -24.98 0.04
N ALA A 236 0.44 -24.18 -1.03
CA ALA A 236 1.50 -23.81 -1.96
C ALA A 236 2.64 -23.02 -1.28
N ALA A 237 2.33 -22.22 -0.27
CA ALA A 237 3.33 -21.48 0.49
C ALA A 237 4.29 -22.40 1.27
N GLY A 238 3.85 -23.63 1.62
CA GLY A 238 4.70 -24.64 2.25
C GLY A 238 5.72 -25.26 1.30
N ASP A 239 5.44 -25.26 0.01
CA ASP A 239 6.27 -25.90 -1.03
C ASP A 239 7.10 -24.88 -1.84
N VAL A 240 7.13 -23.61 -1.44
CA VAL A 240 7.89 -22.56 -2.12
C VAL A 240 9.38 -22.80 -1.99
N ASN A 241 10.07 -22.92 -3.13
CA ASN A 241 11.53 -23.02 -3.22
C ASN A 241 12.19 -21.80 -3.89
N THR A 242 11.39 -20.89 -4.43
CA THR A 242 11.84 -19.62 -5.02
C THR A 242 10.95 -18.49 -4.54
N LEU A 243 11.54 -17.45 -3.95
CA LEU A 243 10.83 -16.29 -3.43
C LEU A 243 11.21 -15.05 -4.26
N LEU A 244 10.22 -14.42 -4.87
CA LEU A 244 10.36 -13.13 -5.54
C LEU A 244 9.90 -12.04 -4.57
N LEU A 245 10.80 -11.15 -4.21
CA LEU A 245 10.53 -10.05 -3.29
C LEU A 245 10.47 -8.74 -4.08
N ASP A 246 9.38 -8.00 -3.89
CA ASP A 246 9.28 -6.62 -4.33
C ASP A 246 10.14 -5.72 -3.42
N LYS A 247 10.68 -4.63 -3.97
CA LYS A 247 11.52 -3.69 -3.22
C LYS A 247 10.66 -2.78 -2.35
N THR A 248 9.77 -2.02 -3.01
CA THR A 248 9.03 -0.92 -2.38
C THR A 248 7.87 -1.44 -1.53
N GLY A 249 7.79 -1.01 -0.28
CA GLY A 249 6.76 -1.46 0.65
C GLY A 249 6.93 -2.89 1.19
N THR A 250 7.79 -3.72 0.58
CA THR A 250 8.11 -5.10 1.02
C THR A 250 9.47 -5.16 1.71
N ILE A 251 10.56 -4.88 0.99
CA ILE A 251 11.92 -4.81 1.55
C ILE A 251 12.12 -3.47 2.24
N THR A 252 11.60 -2.40 1.66
CA THR A 252 11.63 -1.04 2.20
C THR A 252 10.31 -0.70 2.90
N LEU A 253 10.28 0.43 3.61
CA LEU A 253 9.07 0.94 4.27
C LEU A 253 8.04 1.46 3.27
N GLY A 254 8.45 1.77 2.04
CA GLY A 254 7.61 2.38 1.02
C GLY A 254 7.48 3.89 1.16
N ASN A 255 8.25 4.50 2.07
CA ASN A 255 8.39 5.95 2.23
C ASN A 255 9.84 6.32 2.05
N ARG A 256 10.08 7.47 1.43
CA ARG A 256 11.42 8.05 1.38
C ARG A 256 11.70 8.81 2.66
N GLU A 257 12.81 8.50 3.29
CA GLU A 257 13.25 9.15 4.52
C GLU A 257 14.62 9.81 4.31
N ALA A 258 14.89 10.88 5.04
CA ALA A 258 16.18 11.50 5.04
C ALA A 258 17.23 10.56 5.63
N ALA A 259 18.27 10.28 4.83
CA ALA A 259 19.35 9.37 5.19
C ALA A 259 20.64 10.13 5.54
N ASP A 260 20.89 11.24 4.85
CA ASP A 260 22.14 11.99 5.05
C ASP A 260 22.02 13.46 4.67
N PHE A 261 22.90 14.29 5.27
CA PHE A 261 23.14 15.69 4.90
C PHE A 261 24.50 15.79 4.22
N VAL A 262 24.53 16.27 2.98
CA VAL A 262 25.75 16.41 2.17
C VAL A 262 26.06 17.90 2.00
N PRO A 263 26.95 18.50 2.82
CA PRO A 263 27.24 19.91 2.76
C PRO A 263 28.07 20.27 1.51
N MET A 264 27.86 21.47 0.94
CA MET A 264 28.72 22.00 -0.09
C MET A 264 30.15 22.29 0.48
N PRO A 265 31.19 22.30 -0.37
CA PRO A 265 32.54 22.59 0.08
C PRO A 265 32.61 23.88 0.87
N GLY A 266 33.13 23.81 2.10
CA GLY A 266 33.25 24.95 3.00
C GLY A 266 32.01 25.29 3.83
N VAL A 267 30.94 24.52 3.72
CA VAL A 267 29.75 24.67 4.56
C VAL A 267 29.82 23.67 5.73
N ASP A 268 29.49 24.13 6.93
CA ASP A 268 29.38 23.27 8.10
C ASP A 268 28.14 22.39 7.99
N GLU A 269 28.30 21.10 8.28
CA GLU A 269 27.22 20.11 8.23
C GLU A 269 26.07 20.42 9.22
N LEU A 270 26.42 20.99 10.39
CA LEU A 270 25.44 21.44 11.38
C LEU A 270 24.60 22.60 10.85
N LEU A 271 25.22 23.55 10.13
CA LEU A 271 24.51 24.67 9.50
C LEU A 271 23.52 24.16 8.43
N LEU A 272 23.94 23.19 7.63
CA LEU A 272 23.05 22.54 6.64
C LEU A 272 21.88 21.83 7.32
N ALA A 273 22.15 21.06 8.37
CA ALA A 273 21.10 20.30 9.10
C ALA A 273 20.09 21.25 9.76
N ASP A 274 20.54 22.35 10.36
CA ASP A 274 19.68 23.37 10.97
C ASP A 274 18.80 24.06 9.91
N ALA A 275 19.40 24.50 8.81
CA ALA A 275 18.67 25.09 7.70
C ALA A 275 17.65 24.12 7.06
N ALA A 276 18.02 22.85 6.91
CA ALA A 276 17.13 21.81 6.41
C ALA A 276 15.97 21.56 7.36
N GLN A 277 16.22 21.51 8.69
CA GLN A 277 15.19 21.39 9.69
C GLN A 277 14.23 22.58 9.65
N LEU A 278 14.74 23.80 9.73
CA LEU A 278 13.92 25.03 9.74
C LEU A 278 13.03 25.14 8.50
N SER A 279 13.56 24.84 7.31
CA SER A 279 12.80 24.85 6.05
C SER A 279 11.79 23.71 5.93
N SER A 280 11.85 22.71 6.82
CA SER A 280 10.95 21.55 6.84
C SER A 280 9.86 21.64 7.91
N LEU A 281 9.88 22.62 8.81
CA LEU A 281 8.90 22.72 9.92
C LEU A 281 7.45 22.88 9.44
N ALA A 282 7.23 23.54 8.31
CA ALA A 282 5.91 23.70 7.70
C ALA A 282 5.63 22.71 6.56
N ASP A 283 6.52 21.74 6.35
CA ASP A 283 6.40 20.75 5.32
C ASP A 283 5.79 19.47 5.92
N GLU A 284 4.48 19.30 5.76
CA GLU A 284 3.73 18.16 6.30
C GLU A 284 3.93 16.86 5.51
N THR A 285 4.73 16.89 4.44
CA THR A 285 5.04 15.67 3.67
C THR A 285 5.83 14.67 4.53
N PRO A 286 5.75 13.36 4.23
CA PRO A 286 6.57 12.35 4.92
C PRO A 286 8.08 12.66 4.84
N GLU A 287 8.52 13.18 3.70
CA GLU A 287 9.90 13.62 3.45
C GLU A 287 10.29 14.78 4.36
N GLY A 288 9.45 15.82 4.48
CA GLY A 288 9.70 16.96 5.35
C GLY A 288 9.84 16.55 6.81
N ARG A 289 8.94 15.70 7.30
CA ARG A 289 8.97 15.15 8.67
C ARG A 289 10.23 14.32 8.92
N SER A 290 10.67 13.52 7.95
CA SER A 290 11.88 12.69 8.09
C SER A 290 13.15 13.51 8.24
N ILE A 291 13.22 14.68 7.57
CA ILE A 291 14.35 15.62 7.69
C ILE A 291 14.44 16.16 9.11
N VAL A 292 13.32 16.58 9.70
CA VAL A 292 13.27 17.07 11.09
C VAL A 292 13.71 15.98 12.07
N VAL A 293 13.26 14.74 11.85
CA VAL A 293 13.65 13.59 12.68
C VAL A 293 15.15 13.32 12.58
N LEU A 294 15.71 13.27 11.37
CA LEU A 294 17.14 13.04 11.15
C LEU A 294 18.00 14.12 11.80
N ALA A 295 17.62 15.40 11.64
CA ALA A 295 18.33 16.53 12.23
C ALA A 295 18.33 16.44 13.77
N LYS A 296 17.22 16.05 14.37
CA LYS A 296 17.08 15.83 15.81
C LYS A 296 17.92 14.64 16.31
N GLU A 297 17.86 13.51 15.62
CA GLU A 297 18.55 12.29 16.04
C GLU A 297 20.07 12.40 15.88
N ARG A 298 20.56 12.98 14.78
CA ARG A 298 21.97 13.02 14.44
C ARG A 298 22.71 14.17 15.10
N TYR A 299 22.07 15.35 15.19
CA TYR A 299 22.72 16.59 15.69
C TYR A 299 22.11 17.12 16.99
N GLY A 300 21.07 16.47 17.52
CA GLY A 300 20.41 16.93 18.74
C GLY A 300 19.66 18.25 18.56
N LEU A 301 19.39 18.66 17.33
CA LEU A 301 18.66 19.88 17.03
C LEU A 301 17.24 19.76 17.58
N ARG A 302 16.80 20.76 18.35
CA ARG A 302 15.46 20.82 18.92
C ARG A 302 14.61 21.76 18.06
N GLU A 303 13.32 21.50 18.06
CA GLU A 303 12.39 22.49 17.53
C GLU A 303 12.56 23.79 18.30
N PRO A 304 12.60 24.94 17.61
CA PRO A 304 12.67 26.23 18.26
C PRO A 304 11.55 26.38 19.30
N ALA A 305 11.85 26.99 20.46
CA ALA A 305 10.86 27.16 21.50
C ALA A 305 9.74 28.11 21.06
N ASP A 306 8.53 27.92 21.64
CA ASP A 306 7.40 28.82 21.43
C ASP A 306 7.82 30.27 21.71
N GLY A 307 7.83 31.10 20.65
CA GLY A 307 8.24 32.50 20.73
C GLY A 307 9.52 32.83 19.95
N GLU A 308 10.42 31.90 19.68
CA GLU A 308 11.65 32.16 18.89
C GLU A 308 11.34 32.43 17.42
N LEU A 309 10.27 31.87 16.90
CA LEU A 309 9.79 31.99 15.50
C LEU A 309 8.59 32.95 15.34
N THR A 310 8.36 33.85 16.31
CA THR A 310 7.15 34.73 16.31
C THR A 310 7.06 35.62 15.06
N HIS A 311 8.17 35.90 14.39
CA HIS A 311 8.23 36.68 13.16
C HIS A 311 8.66 35.86 11.94
N ALA A 312 8.59 34.52 12.04
CA ALA A 312 8.89 33.65 10.93
C ALA A 312 7.68 33.58 9.96
N ARG A 313 7.98 33.63 8.67
CA ARG A 313 7.01 33.36 7.61
C ARG A 313 7.32 32.00 7.00
N PHE A 314 6.49 31.05 7.30
CA PHE A 314 6.58 29.72 6.71
C PHE A 314 6.07 29.72 5.27
N VAL A 315 6.76 28.95 4.43
CA VAL A 315 6.34 28.64 3.06
C VAL A 315 6.17 27.12 3.00
N GLU A 316 4.93 26.71 2.99
CA GLU A 316 4.55 25.29 2.86
C GLU A 316 5.04 24.73 1.52
N PHE A 317 5.24 23.41 1.46
CA PHE A 317 5.57 22.77 0.20
C PHE A 317 4.42 22.93 -0.79
N SER A 318 4.75 23.37 -2.00
CA SER A 318 3.80 23.44 -3.11
C SER A 318 4.30 22.62 -4.29
N ALA A 319 3.41 21.82 -4.89
CA ALA A 319 3.69 21.06 -6.10
C ALA A 319 4.04 21.97 -7.30
N GLN A 320 3.52 23.19 -7.31
CA GLN A 320 3.78 24.18 -8.35
C GLN A 320 5.21 24.72 -8.25
N THR A 321 5.63 25.13 -7.05
CA THR A 321 6.98 25.68 -6.80
C THR A 321 8.00 24.59 -6.58
N ARG A 322 7.57 23.41 -6.11
CA ARG A 322 8.40 22.27 -5.68
C ARG A 322 9.45 22.66 -4.63
N MET A 323 9.08 23.60 -3.79
CA MET A 323 9.91 24.16 -2.74
C MET A 323 9.07 24.36 -1.48
N SER A 324 9.73 24.23 -0.32
CA SER A 324 9.26 24.68 0.98
C SER A 324 10.34 25.57 1.61
N GLY A 325 9.99 26.33 2.64
CA GLY A 325 10.98 27.19 3.26
C GLY A 325 10.48 28.03 4.41
N ILE A 326 11.35 28.87 4.91
CA ILE A 326 11.07 29.79 6.00
C ILE A 326 11.77 31.15 5.76
N GLY A 327 11.05 32.21 5.99
CA GLY A 327 11.61 33.56 6.06
C GLY A 327 11.70 34.00 7.52
N LEU A 328 12.89 34.28 7.99
CA LEU A 328 13.17 34.76 9.33
C LEU A 328 13.51 36.26 9.29
N ARG A 329 13.10 36.99 10.31
CA ARG A 329 13.53 38.38 10.50
C ARG A 329 14.09 38.51 11.90
N TRP A 330 15.37 38.85 11.99
CA TRP A 330 16.08 39.03 13.26
C TRP A 330 15.76 40.38 13.90
N ALA A 331 16.01 40.49 15.21
CA ALA A 331 15.76 41.71 15.97
C ALA A 331 16.55 42.94 15.47
N ASP A 332 17.67 42.74 14.78
CA ASP A 332 18.47 43.77 14.13
C ASP A 332 17.91 44.23 12.77
N GLY A 333 16.79 43.63 12.32
CA GLY A 333 16.15 43.93 11.04
C GLY A 333 16.67 43.11 9.86
N THR A 334 17.69 42.28 10.07
CA THR A 334 18.24 41.40 9.03
C THR A 334 17.21 40.36 8.65
N ALA A 335 17.02 40.14 7.35
CA ALA A 335 16.14 39.07 6.83
C ALA A 335 16.98 37.88 6.38
N CYS A 336 16.52 36.69 6.69
CA CYS A 336 17.09 35.43 6.23
C CYS A 336 15.99 34.58 5.62
N HIS A 337 16.19 34.11 4.40
CA HIS A 337 15.29 33.21 3.73
C HIS A 337 15.99 31.86 3.50
N ILE A 338 15.40 30.79 3.99
CA ILE A 338 15.90 29.42 3.79
C ILE A 338 14.90 28.71 2.91
N GLY A 339 15.37 28.10 1.84
CA GLY A 339 14.55 27.32 0.90
C GLY A 339 15.09 25.91 0.73
N LYS A 340 14.19 24.94 0.65
CA LYS A 340 14.47 23.54 0.38
C LYS A 340 13.57 23.06 -0.76
N GLY A 341 14.09 22.25 -1.66
CA GLY A 341 13.28 21.71 -2.75
C GLY A 341 14.06 20.96 -3.81
N ALA A 342 13.41 20.70 -4.92
CA ALA A 342 14.02 20.03 -6.06
C ALA A 342 15.21 20.83 -6.60
N ALA A 343 16.26 20.13 -7.05
CA ALA A 343 17.54 20.75 -7.42
C ALA A 343 17.40 21.90 -8.42
N ALA A 344 16.63 21.69 -9.50
CA ALA A 344 16.44 22.70 -10.53
C ALA A 344 15.81 23.99 -9.96
N GLN A 345 14.79 23.87 -9.12
CA GLN A 345 14.06 24.99 -8.55
C GLN A 345 14.93 25.81 -7.57
N ILE A 346 15.70 25.14 -6.72
CA ILE A 346 16.60 25.81 -5.79
C ILE A 346 17.74 26.51 -6.53
N ILE A 347 18.28 25.87 -7.57
CA ILE A 347 19.32 26.47 -8.43
C ILE A 347 18.79 27.74 -9.10
N ASP A 348 17.58 27.68 -9.65
CA ASP A 348 16.95 28.84 -10.29
C ASP A 348 16.63 29.94 -9.28
N TRP A 349 16.18 29.55 -8.07
CA TRP A 349 15.95 30.48 -6.98
C TRP A 349 17.22 31.24 -6.56
N VAL A 350 18.34 30.52 -6.35
CA VAL A 350 19.63 31.13 -6.03
C VAL A 350 20.10 32.10 -7.12
N ARG A 351 19.97 31.69 -8.39
CA ARG A 351 20.35 32.53 -9.54
C ARG A 351 19.48 33.77 -9.69
N MET A 352 18.17 33.65 -9.43
CA MET A 352 17.21 34.76 -9.50
C MET A 352 17.60 35.90 -8.52
N TYR A 353 18.15 35.55 -7.37
CA TYR A 353 18.67 36.54 -6.39
C TYR A 353 20.13 36.89 -6.59
N GLY A 354 20.75 36.49 -7.71
CA GLY A 354 22.11 36.87 -8.12
C GLY A 354 23.22 36.04 -7.47
N GLY A 355 22.89 34.90 -6.87
CA GLY A 355 23.89 34.01 -6.26
C GLY A 355 24.60 33.11 -7.27
N ALA A 356 25.80 32.69 -6.89
CA ALA A 356 26.56 31.69 -7.62
C ALA A 356 26.17 30.26 -7.12
N VAL A 357 25.99 29.34 -8.05
CA VAL A 357 25.70 27.94 -7.73
C VAL A 357 26.97 27.12 -7.99
N PRO A 358 27.49 26.39 -6.97
CA PRO A 358 28.62 25.50 -7.14
C PRO A 358 28.32 24.43 -8.19
N ALA A 359 29.30 24.09 -9.05
CA ALA A 359 29.14 23.04 -10.07
C ALA A 359 28.84 21.66 -9.45
N GLU A 360 29.33 21.45 -8.24
CA GLU A 360 29.16 20.26 -7.44
C GLU A 360 27.67 20.01 -7.08
N ALA A 361 26.89 21.06 -6.90
CA ALA A 361 25.47 20.96 -6.51
C ALA A 361 24.66 20.14 -7.53
N GLY A 362 24.87 20.40 -8.83
CA GLY A 362 24.25 19.62 -9.89
C GLY A 362 24.80 18.20 -9.97
N ALA A 363 26.14 18.08 -10.01
CA ALA A 363 26.80 16.79 -10.16
C ALA A 363 26.49 15.80 -9.01
N TRP A 364 26.47 16.28 -7.77
CA TRP A 364 26.11 15.45 -6.62
C TRP A 364 24.63 15.09 -6.60
N SER A 365 23.79 16.04 -6.99
CA SER A 365 22.36 15.79 -7.15
C SER A 365 22.09 14.67 -8.16
N ASP A 366 22.75 14.73 -9.33
CA ASP A 366 22.64 13.70 -10.37
C ASP A 366 23.20 12.34 -9.91
N ALA A 367 24.29 12.33 -9.16
CA ALA A 367 24.88 11.11 -8.60
C ALA A 367 23.96 10.44 -7.59
N ILE A 368 23.32 11.21 -6.70
CA ILE A 368 22.32 10.71 -5.73
C ILE A 368 21.11 10.13 -6.48
N ALA A 369 20.59 10.85 -7.47
CA ALA A 369 19.47 10.41 -8.29
C ALA A 369 19.79 9.12 -9.06
N ALA A 370 21.00 9.02 -9.65
CA ALA A 370 21.48 7.81 -10.34
C ALA A 370 21.60 6.61 -9.38
N GLY A 371 21.90 6.85 -8.09
CA GLY A 371 21.89 5.84 -7.03
C GLY A 371 20.51 5.40 -6.57
N GLY A 372 19.43 6.01 -7.09
CA GLY A 372 18.04 5.71 -6.70
C GLY A 372 17.53 6.54 -5.50
N GLY A 373 18.35 7.45 -4.97
CA GLY A 373 17.97 8.43 -3.94
C GLY A 373 17.24 9.64 -4.52
N THR A 374 16.65 10.45 -3.65
CA THR A 374 16.09 11.77 -4.03
C THR A 374 16.89 12.86 -3.40
N PRO A 375 17.57 13.71 -4.20
CA PRO A 375 18.28 14.88 -3.70
C PRO A 375 17.32 16.06 -3.50
N LEU A 376 17.31 16.65 -2.31
CA LEU A 376 16.68 17.94 -2.04
C LEU A 376 17.78 18.95 -1.73
N LEU A 377 17.88 20.01 -2.54
CA LEU A 377 18.82 21.10 -2.26
C LEU A 377 18.27 22.02 -1.15
N VAL A 378 19.19 22.51 -0.33
CA VAL A 378 18.93 23.53 0.69
C VAL A 378 19.79 24.76 0.38
N ALA A 379 19.16 25.93 0.35
CA ALA A 379 19.82 27.19 0.09
C ALA A 379 19.36 28.25 1.11
N VAL A 380 20.23 29.23 1.32
CA VAL A 380 19.97 30.38 2.18
C VAL A 380 20.18 31.66 1.40
N HIS A 381 19.40 32.69 1.72
CA HIS A 381 19.60 34.07 1.30
C HIS A 381 19.59 34.96 2.54
N ASP A 382 20.75 35.36 2.98
CA ASP A 382 20.99 36.22 4.15
C ASP A 382 21.84 37.44 3.77
N HIS A 383 22.51 38.06 4.75
CA HIS A 383 23.38 39.24 4.53
C HIS A 383 24.60 38.93 3.64
N ASP A 384 25.05 37.67 3.60
CA ASP A 384 26.17 37.24 2.74
C ASP A 384 25.68 36.90 1.30
N GLY A 385 24.39 37.02 1.07
CA GLY A 385 23.76 36.75 -0.22
C GLY A 385 23.23 35.34 -0.39
N PRO A 386 22.63 35.05 -1.55
CA PRO A 386 22.03 33.76 -1.82
C PRO A 386 23.11 32.72 -2.16
N ARG A 387 23.06 31.55 -1.47
CA ARG A 387 24.01 30.46 -1.69
C ARG A 387 23.37 29.11 -1.38
N VAL A 388 23.87 28.08 -2.05
CA VAL A 388 23.49 26.66 -1.77
C VAL A 388 24.31 26.19 -0.56
N LEU A 389 23.64 25.64 0.46
CA LEU A 389 24.28 25.07 1.64
C LEU A 389 24.66 23.60 1.43
N GLY A 390 23.80 22.83 0.79
CA GLY A 390 24.03 21.40 0.59
C GLY A 390 22.81 20.67 0.05
N ILE A 391 22.86 19.35 0.18
CA ILE A 391 21.83 18.42 -0.29
C ILE A 391 21.37 17.56 0.88
N VAL A 392 20.07 17.41 1.03
CA VAL A 392 19.47 16.35 1.84
C VAL A 392 19.26 15.14 0.93
N HIS A 393 19.88 14.04 1.29
CA HIS A 393 19.74 12.78 0.58
C HIS A 393 18.58 11.98 1.17
N LEU A 394 17.54 11.75 0.39
CA LEU A 394 16.42 10.88 0.77
C LEU A 394 16.59 9.50 0.12
N GLU A 395 16.36 8.46 0.90
CA GLU A 395 16.42 7.07 0.44
C GLU A 395 15.18 6.28 0.87
N ASP A 396 14.91 5.18 0.17
CA ASP A 396 13.96 4.17 0.63
C ASP A 396 14.59 3.36 1.76
N VAL A 397 14.11 3.56 2.98
CA VAL A 397 14.65 2.88 4.16
C VAL A 397 14.20 1.41 4.19
N SER A 398 15.16 0.51 4.33
CA SER A 398 14.88 -0.91 4.48
C SER A 398 14.28 -1.23 5.85
N ARG A 399 13.27 -2.10 5.89
CA ARG A 399 12.67 -2.58 7.15
C ARG A 399 13.70 -3.35 7.97
N LYS A 400 13.91 -2.99 9.22
CA LYS A 400 14.84 -3.70 10.15
C LYS A 400 14.51 -5.18 10.28
N ALA A 401 13.24 -5.56 10.15
CA ALA A 401 12.79 -6.95 10.17
C ALA A 401 13.16 -7.73 8.90
N SER A 402 13.36 -7.07 7.75
CA SER A 402 13.72 -7.76 6.51
C SER A 402 15.11 -8.38 6.56
N ALA A 403 16.04 -7.77 7.28
CA ALA A 403 17.39 -8.32 7.48
C ALA A 403 17.40 -9.61 8.34
N SER A 404 16.50 -9.75 9.28
CA SER A 404 16.32 -10.99 10.06
C SER A 404 15.51 -12.03 9.30
N GLY A 405 14.46 -11.59 8.57
CA GLY A 405 13.62 -12.43 7.72
C GLY A 405 14.40 -13.02 6.55
N SER A 406 15.24 -12.22 5.87
CA SER A 406 16.06 -12.70 4.77
C SER A 406 17.12 -13.72 5.24
N ARG A 407 17.71 -13.56 6.44
CA ARG A 407 18.60 -14.57 7.03
C ARG A 407 17.87 -15.86 7.36
N SER A 408 16.65 -15.78 7.88
CA SER A 408 15.82 -16.94 8.15
C SER A 408 15.37 -17.63 6.85
N CYS A 409 14.98 -16.89 5.83
CA CYS A 409 14.65 -17.43 4.51
C CYS A 409 15.89 -18.03 3.80
N ALA A 410 17.06 -17.39 3.90
CA ALA A 410 18.30 -17.91 3.34
C ALA A 410 18.77 -19.18 4.06
N ALA A 411 18.60 -19.25 5.37
CA ALA A 411 18.87 -20.47 6.14
C ALA A 411 17.90 -21.60 5.78
N TRP A 412 16.66 -21.27 5.40
CA TRP A 412 15.63 -22.24 5.03
C TRP A 412 15.75 -22.71 3.58
N ALA A 413 16.07 -21.79 2.67
CA ALA A 413 15.98 -22.02 1.22
C ALA A 413 17.33 -22.30 0.55
N SER A 414 18.48 -22.29 1.27
CA SER A 414 19.82 -22.38 0.64
C SER A 414 19.97 -21.53 -0.63
N VAL A 415 19.35 -20.35 -0.67
CA VAL A 415 19.35 -19.45 -1.82
C VAL A 415 20.77 -18.91 -2.04
N ARG A 416 21.40 -19.34 -3.13
CA ARG A 416 22.79 -19.00 -3.47
C ARG A 416 22.97 -17.73 -4.27
N SER A 417 21.91 -17.02 -4.68
CA SER A 417 22.09 -15.76 -5.41
C SER A 417 20.89 -14.83 -5.24
N TRP A 418 21.07 -13.81 -4.43
CA TRP A 418 20.27 -12.60 -4.51
C TRP A 418 21.07 -11.60 -5.32
N SER A 419 20.57 -11.24 -6.50
CA SER A 419 21.11 -10.13 -7.29
C SER A 419 19.98 -9.10 -7.39
N PRO A 420 20.18 -7.85 -6.91
CA PRO A 420 19.24 -6.80 -7.21
C PRO A 420 19.18 -6.63 -8.72
N ALA A 421 18.00 -6.69 -9.30
CA ALA A 421 17.80 -6.37 -10.70
C ALA A 421 18.24 -4.91 -10.89
N THR A 422 19.42 -4.71 -11.47
CA THR A 422 19.79 -3.44 -12.06
C THR A 422 18.90 -3.27 -13.27
N THR A 423 17.91 -2.41 -13.16
CA THR A 423 17.12 -1.95 -14.31
C THR A 423 18.06 -1.18 -15.24
N PRO A 424 18.02 -1.41 -16.56
CA PRO A 424 18.83 -0.67 -17.53
C PRO A 424 18.42 0.78 -17.63
#